data_c830dc3d3a44d38417b83eab9fcbedf6
#
_entry.id   c830dc3d3a44d38417b83eab9fcbedf6
#
_cell.length_a   1.000
_cell.length_b   1.000
_cell.length_c   1.000
_cell.angle_alpha   90.00
_cell.angle_beta   90.00
_cell.angle_gamma   90.00
#
_symmetry.space_group_name_H-M   'P 1'
#
loop_
_entity.id
_entity.type
_entity.pdbx_description
1 polymer ?
#
loop_
_entity_poly.entity_id
_entity_poly.type
_entity_poly.pdbx_seq_one_letter_code
_entity_poly.pdbx_strand_id
1 'polypeptide(L)'
;MTPHENPLGEAVDALRGGERTPIAYAKTCLERVDAVESDVHALLDEEHRAERVADDASAIEAAHEKSERKPPLYGVPVGVKDIFHVDGLPTRAGSELPPEALAGPQADAVSALLDAGAVLLGKTVTTEFAYFAPGPTRNPHNLSHTPGGSSSGSAAAVATGELPLALGSQTVGSVIRPASFCGVVGVKPSYDRVPSSGVVPLSPSADHVGYFTQDAAGARLAAEVLCTEWEPPEDEPDKPVVGVPSDVYLDQADDAMLTAFENSLDDLRTAGYEIKRTDALDTIDSVNARHNDMVAAEAALEHGPLYAAYGDRYAQGTVDLLEDGRDVPVGDLVDARNGRLDLRVALTDAMDSLGVDVWAAPAAPGPAPEGIDDTGDPVMNLPWTHAGVPTVGLPAGAVSGLPVGVQFAARFGDDERLLAWAEELEAVL
;
A
#
# COMPACT_ATOMS: atom_id res chain seq x y z
N MET A 1 -18.13 4.82 -11.52
CA MET A 1 -18.92 4.41 -10.33
C MET A 1 -18.66 5.47 -9.26
N THR A 2 -19.58 5.75 -8.36
CA THR A 2 -19.30 6.78 -7.32
C THR A 2 -18.57 6.11 -6.16
N PRO A 3 -17.42 6.65 -5.71
CA PRO A 3 -16.79 6.24 -4.46
C PRO A 3 -17.81 6.25 -3.32
N HIS A 4 -17.67 5.35 -2.38
CA HIS A 4 -18.57 5.23 -1.24
C HIS A 4 -17.78 5.40 0.05
N GLU A 5 -18.26 6.30 0.91
CA GLU A 5 -17.61 6.59 2.19
C GLU A 5 -17.81 5.41 3.16
N ASN A 6 -16.70 4.94 3.70
CA ASN A 6 -16.62 3.90 4.72
C ASN A 6 -15.33 4.07 5.55
N PRO A 7 -15.13 5.27 6.18
CA PRO A 7 -13.91 5.58 6.92
C PRO A 7 -13.69 4.63 8.10
N LEU A 8 -12.46 4.19 8.30
CA LEU A 8 -12.11 3.24 9.36
C LEU A 8 -12.43 3.79 10.76
N GLY A 9 -12.14 5.07 11.01
CA GLY A 9 -12.40 5.71 12.30
C GLY A 9 -13.87 5.69 12.67
N GLU A 10 -14.76 6.09 11.76
CA GLU A 10 -16.21 6.07 11.99
C GLU A 10 -16.73 4.63 12.21
N ALA A 11 -16.20 3.66 11.46
CA ALA A 11 -16.55 2.25 11.63
C ALA A 11 -16.16 1.73 13.01
N VAL A 12 -14.94 2.03 13.46
CA VAL A 12 -14.44 1.64 14.80
C VAL A 12 -15.28 2.27 15.90
N ASP A 13 -15.58 3.57 15.81
CA ASP A 13 -16.35 4.29 16.81
C ASP A 13 -17.78 3.73 16.91
N ALA A 14 -18.46 3.53 15.78
CA ALA A 14 -19.82 2.97 15.75
C ALA A 14 -19.89 1.55 16.32
N LEU A 15 -18.89 0.70 16.03
CA LEU A 15 -18.83 -0.68 16.53
C LEU A 15 -18.49 -0.72 18.03
N ARG A 16 -17.47 0.01 18.47
CA ARG A 16 -17.05 0.03 19.89
C ARG A 16 -18.06 0.76 20.77
N GLY A 17 -18.72 1.79 20.24
CA GLY A 17 -19.81 2.52 20.89
C GLY A 17 -21.12 1.74 20.96
N GLY A 18 -21.25 0.62 20.22
CA GLY A 18 -22.47 -0.20 20.19
C GLY A 18 -23.61 0.38 19.34
N GLU A 19 -23.34 1.39 18.52
CA GLU A 19 -24.29 1.93 17.54
C GLU A 19 -24.53 0.95 16.39
N ARG A 20 -23.55 0.09 16.11
CA ARG A 20 -23.58 -0.96 15.09
C ARG A 20 -22.99 -2.25 15.67
N THR A 21 -23.53 -3.41 15.30
CA THR A 21 -22.93 -4.70 15.67
C THR A 21 -21.99 -5.22 14.59
N PRO A 22 -20.99 -6.08 14.93
CA PRO A 22 -20.12 -6.72 13.95
C PRO A 22 -20.88 -7.41 12.83
N ILE A 23 -21.94 -8.17 13.16
CA ILE A 23 -22.79 -8.87 12.17
C ILE A 23 -23.47 -7.87 11.23
N ALA A 24 -24.05 -6.79 11.77
CA ALA A 24 -24.74 -5.79 10.95
C ALA A 24 -23.78 -5.05 10.03
N TYR A 25 -22.55 -4.75 10.50
CA TYR A 25 -21.56 -4.07 9.68
C TYR A 25 -20.96 -4.97 8.59
N ALA A 26 -20.61 -6.21 8.94
CA ALA A 26 -20.16 -7.21 7.98
C ALA A 26 -21.19 -7.41 6.85
N LYS A 27 -22.48 -7.46 7.19
CA LYS A 27 -23.56 -7.52 6.21
C LYS A 27 -23.60 -6.29 5.31
N THR A 28 -23.43 -5.09 5.85
CA THR A 28 -23.38 -3.85 5.03
C THR A 28 -22.23 -3.91 4.02
N CYS A 29 -21.03 -4.36 4.44
CA CYS A 29 -19.89 -4.52 3.54
C CYS A 29 -20.14 -5.59 2.47
N LEU A 30 -20.76 -6.73 2.82
CA LEU A 30 -21.14 -7.76 1.84
C LEU A 30 -22.20 -7.25 0.84
N GLU A 31 -23.18 -6.48 1.27
CA GLU A 31 -24.16 -5.83 0.38
C GLU A 31 -23.46 -4.83 -0.57
N ARG A 32 -22.40 -4.18 -0.11
CA ARG A 32 -21.59 -3.31 -0.97
C ARG A 32 -20.79 -4.11 -1.99
N VAL A 33 -20.17 -5.22 -1.58
CA VAL A 33 -19.51 -6.18 -2.49
C VAL A 33 -20.48 -6.63 -3.58
N ASP A 34 -21.69 -7.11 -3.22
CA ASP A 34 -22.69 -7.55 -4.18
C ASP A 34 -23.08 -6.46 -5.19
N ALA A 35 -23.02 -5.20 -4.79
CA ALA A 35 -23.40 -4.06 -5.61
C ALA A 35 -22.32 -3.61 -6.62
N VAL A 36 -21.04 -3.89 -6.36
CA VAL A 36 -19.94 -3.29 -7.16
C VAL A 36 -18.97 -4.30 -7.76
N GLU A 37 -18.85 -5.48 -7.18
CA GLU A 37 -17.80 -6.44 -7.52
C GLU A 37 -17.88 -6.97 -8.95
N SER A 38 -19.09 -7.07 -9.52
CA SER A 38 -19.29 -7.44 -10.93
C SER A 38 -18.64 -6.46 -11.93
N ASP A 39 -18.36 -5.22 -11.52
CA ASP A 39 -17.77 -4.19 -12.35
C ASP A 39 -16.30 -3.95 -12.01
N VAL A 40 -15.95 -4.03 -10.72
CA VAL A 40 -14.62 -3.62 -10.19
C VAL A 40 -13.64 -4.78 -10.10
N HIS A 41 -14.10 -5.98 -9.74
CA HIS A 41 -13.27 -7.18 -9.56
C HIS A 41 -12.11 -6.97 -8.58
N ALA A 42 -12.41 -6.43 -7.40
CA ALA A 42 -11.42 -6.15 -6.36
C ALA A 42 -11.09 -7.36 -5.50
N LEU A 43 -12.06 -8.25 -5.29
CA LEU A 43 -11.95 -9.43 -4.44
C LEU A 43 -11.80 -10.71 -5.26
N LEU A 44 -11.07 -11.68 -4.73
CA LEU A 44 -11.06 -13.03 -5.31
C LEU A 44 -12.38 -13.73 -5.05
N ASP A 45 -12.80 -14.58 -5.99
CA ASP A 45 -13.98 -15.44 -5.81
C ASP A 45 -13.76 -16.38 -4.60
N GLU A 46 -14.74 -16.42 -3.71
CA GLU A 46 -14.78 -17.29 -2.54
C GLU A 46 -16.18 -17.90 -2.39
N GLU A 47 -16.26 -19.21 -2.50
CA GLU A 47 -17.49 -19.94 -2.21
C GLU A 47 -17.83 -19.83 -0.73
N HIS A 48 -19.08 -19.52 -0.41
CA HIS A 48 -19.57 -19.35 0.97
C HIS A 48 -18.97 -18.17 1.76
N ARG A 49 -18.39 -17.15 1.11
CA ARG A 49 -17.88 -15.94 1.79
C ARG A 49 -18.86 -15.36 2.78
N ALA A 50 -20.12 -15.16 2.37
CA ALA A 50 -21.12 -14.51 3.22
C ALA A 50 -21.41 -15.32 4.51
N GLU A 51 -21.43 -16.65 4.42
CA GLU A 51 -21.62 -17.54 5.58
C GLU A 51 -20.41 -17.45 6.51
N ARG A 52 -19.20 -17.60 5.99
CA ARG A 52 -17.96 -17.50 6.78
C ARG A 52 -17.84 -16.15 7.52
N VAL A 53 -18.03 -15.04 6.79
CA VAL A 53 -17.94 -13.68 7.35
C VAL A 53 -19.01 -13.45 8.43
N ALA A 54 -20.23 -13.98 8.26
CA ALA A 54 -21.28 -13.89 9.26
C ALA A 54 -20.95 -14.71 10.51
N ASP A 55 -20.37 -15.90 10.34
CA ASP A 55 -19.95 -16.77 11.45
C ASP A 55 -18.79 -16.11 12.25
N ASP A 56 -17.78 -15.56 11.55
CA ASP A 56 -16.66 -14.86 12.15
C ASP A 56 -17.12 -13.60 12.91
N ALA A 57 -17.99 -12.80 12.31
CA ALA A 57 -18.57 -11.62 12.96
C ALA A 57 -19.38 -11.98 14.21
N SER A 58 -20.15 -13.07 14.14
CA SER A 58 -20.92 -13.60 15.28
C SER A 58 -20.01 -14.11 16.40
N ALA A 59 -18.91 -14.76 16.06
CA ALA A 59 -17.94 -15.24 17.03
C ALA A 59 -17.26 -14.08 17.77
N ILE A 60 -16.85 -13.02 17.05
CA ILE A 60 -16.26 -11.80 17.63
C ILE A 60 -17.29 -11.09 18.55
N GLU A 61 -18.54 -10.96 18.11
CA GLU A 61 -19.61 -10.36 18.91
C GLU A 61 -19.83 -11.13 20.21
N ALA A 62 -19.97 -12.46 20.13
CA ALA A 62 -20.17 -13.33 21.28
C ALA A 62 -18.97 -13.32 22.25
N ALA A 63 -17.73 -13.35 21.73
CA ALA A 63 -16.52 -13.33 22.56
C ALA A 63 -16.41 -12.05 23.40
N HIS A 64 -16.96 -10.93 22.92
CA HIS A 64 -16.84 -9.63 23.58
C HIS A 64 -18.18 -9.07 24.11
N GLU A 65 -19.27 -9.86 24.11
CA GLU A 65 -20.59 -9.41 24.56
C GLU A 65 -20.57 -8.75 25.94
N LYS A 66 -19.80 -9.31 26.88
CA LYS A 66 -19.70 -8.86 28.27
C LYS A 66 -18.47 -8.02 28.56
N SER A 67 -17.63 -7.75 27.55
CA SER A 67 -16.42 -6.96 27.73
C SER A 67 -16.73 -5.47 27.77
N GLU A 68 -16.29 -4.78 28.83
CA GLU A 68 -16.36 -3.33 28.91
C GLU A 68 -15.41 -2.63 27.91
N ARG A 69 -14.31 -3.31 27.54
CA ARG A 69 -13.33 -2.81 26.57
C ARG A 69 -13.29 -3.70 25.35
N LYS A 70 -13.75 -3.17 24.24
CA LYS A 70 -13.65 -3.84 22.94
C LYS A 70 -12.23 -3.71 22.36
N PRO A 71 -11.76 -4.70 21.57
CA PRO A 71 -10.46 -4.59 20.89
C PRO A 71 -10.42 -3.43 19.88
N PRO A 72 -9.22 -3.02 19.44
CA PRO A 72 -9.06 -1.84 18.56
C PRO A 72 -9.89 -1.90 17.29
N LEU A 73 -9.90 -3.04 16.58
CA LEU A 73 -10.63 -3.25 15.32
C LEU A 73 -11.86 -4.15 15.52
N TYR A 74 -12.52 -4.08 16.68
CA TYR A 74 -13.67 -4.90 17.04
C TYR A 74 -14.73 -4.97 15.92
N GLY A 75 -14.81 -6.12 15.25
CA GLY A 75 -15.81 -6.40 14.22
C GLY A 75 -15.61 -5.66 12.90
N VAL A 76 -14.46 -5.03 12.68
CA VAL A 76 -14.13 -4.32 11.43
C VAL A 76 -13.83 -5.31 10.31
N PRO A 77 -14.58 -5.31 9.17
CA PRO A 77 -14.24 -6.11 8.01
C PRO A 77 -12.96 -5.61 7.33
N VAL A 78 -12.03 -6.52 7.05
CA VAL A 78 -10.74 -6.20 6.41
C VAL A 78 -10.49 -7.06 5.17
N GLY A 79 -9.78 -6.51 4.20
CA GLY A 79 -9.28 -7.23 3.03
C GLY A 79 -7.80 -7.51 3.12
N VAL A 80 -7.37 -8.60 2.49
CA VAL A 80 -5.97 -9.03 2.52
C VAL A 80 -5.50 -9.39 1.12
N LYS A 81 -4.47 -8.72 0.61
CA LYS A 81 -3.89 -8.99 -0.70
C LYS A 81 -3.47 -10.46 -0.83
N ASP A 82 -3.73 -11.06 -1.98
CA ASP A 82 -3.56 -12.51 -2.19
C ASP A 82 -2.11 -13.00 -2.32
N ILE A 83 -1.18 -12.34 -1.68
CA ILE A 83 0.17 -12.84 -1.39
C ILE A 83 0.37 -13.14 0.10
N PHE A 84 -0.56 -12.73 0.95
CA PHE A 84 -0.54 -13.04 2.38
C PHE A 84 -1.22 -14.38 2.62
N HIS A 85 -0.56 -15.27 3.35
CA HIS A 85 -1.19 -16.50 3.78
C HIS A 85 -2.23 -16.24 4.87
N VAL A 86 -3.37 -16.89 4.70
CA VAL A 86 -4.49 -16.84 5.63
C VAL A 86 -4.95 -18.26 5.91
N ASP A 87 -5.03 -18.64 7.15
CA ASP A 87 -5.51 -19.97 7.55
C ASP A 87 -6.92 -20.24 7.00
N GLY A 88 -7.09 -21.38 6.34
CA GLY A 88 -8.36 -21.77 5.72
C GLY A 88 -8.64 -21.20 4.33
N LEU A 89 -7.85 -20.25 3.83
CA LEU A 89 -7.98 -19.72 2.48
C LEU A 89 -6.72 -20.01 1.64
N PRO A 90 -6.88 -20.39 0.36
CA PRO A 90 -5.73 -20.60 -0.52
C PRO A 90 -5.04 -19.28 -0.86
N THR A 91 -3.72 -19.30 -1.02
CA THR A 91 -2.94 -18.21 -1.59
C THR A 91 -2.56 -18.58 -3.02
N ARG A 92 -2.88 -17.72 -4.00
CA ARG A 92 -2.61 -17.90 -5.42
C ARG A 92 -1.57 -16.91 -5.94
N ALA A 93 -1.38 -15.80 -5.26
CA ALA A 93 -0.45 -14.72 -5.63
C ALA A 93 -0.65 -14.21 -7.07
N GLY A 94 -1.91 -14.15 -7.55
CA GLY A 94 -2.23 -13.74 -8.92
C GLY A 94 -1.71 -14.69 -10.02
N SER A 95 -1.23 -15.89 -9.66
CA SER A 95 -0.59 -16.84 -10.54
C SER A 95 -1.49 -18.03 -10.92
N GLU A 96 -1.09 -18.77 -11.96
CA GLU A 96 -1.72 -20.02 -12.35
C GLU A 96 -1.10 -21.26 -11.65
N LEU A 97 -0.24 -21.04 -10.65
CA LEU A 97 0.33 -22.13 -9.87
C LEU A 97 -0.76 -22.81 -9.03
N PRO A 98 -0.62 -24.14 -8.78
CA PRO A 98 -1.51 -24.79 -7.83
C PRO A 98 -1.29 -24.19 -6.43
N PRO A 99 -2.38 -23.86 -5.69
CA PRO A 99 -2.25 -23.19 -4.38
C PRO A 99 -1.36 -23.92 -3.37
N GLU A 100 -1.27 -25.25 -3.51
CA GLU A 100 -0.43 -26.10 -2.65
C GLU A 100 1.07 -25.80 -2.83
N ALA A 101 1.48 -25.27 -3.99
CA ALA A 101 2.87 -24.85 -4.25
C ALA A 101 3.26 -23.59 -3.48
N LEU A 102 2.25 -22.78 -3.09
CA LEU A 102 2.41 -21.54 -2.34
C LEU A 102 1.95 -21.65 -0.88
N ALA A 103 1.67 -22.86 -0.40
CA ALA A 103 1.18 -23.04 0.97
C ALA A 103 2.22 -22.59 2.01
N GLY A 104 1.79 -21.85 3.01
CA GLY A 104 2.62 -21.32 4.09
C GLY A 104 1.82 -21.05 5.36
N PRO A 105 2.49 -20.70 6.46
CA PRO A 105 1.83 -20.31 7.70
C PRO A 105 1.12 -18.96 7.53
N GLN A 106 0.07 -18.72 8.33
CA GLN A 106 -0.64 -17.44 8.33
C GLN A 106 0.33 -16.27 8.55
N ALA A 107 0.11 -15.19 7.81
CA ALA A 107 0.95 -14.00 7.89
C ALA A 107 0.80 -13.29 9.24
N ASP A 108 1.91 -12.79 9.78
CA ASP A 108 1.93 -12.09 11.07
C ASP A 108 1.04 -10.84 11.04
N ALA A 109 1.04 -10.09 9.93
CA ALA A 109 0.18 -8.91 9.76
C ALA A 109 -1.32 -9.29 9.75
N VAL A 110 -1.68 -10.45 9.19
CA VAL A 110 -3.06 -10.97 9.25
C VAL A 110 -3.42 -11.35 10.67
N SER A 111 -2.53 -12.04 11.38
CA SER A 111 -2.72 -12.41 12.78
C SER A 111 -2.93 -11.17 13.66
N ALA A 112 -2.13 -10.11 13.46
CA ALA A 112 -2.28 -8.85 14.18
C ALA A 112 -3.67 -8.21 14.00
N LEU A 113 -4.21 -8.20 12.78
CA LEU A 113 -5.56 -7.69 12.50
C LEU A 113 -6.65 -8.54 13.21
N LEU A 114 -6.55 -9.86 13.10
CA LEU A 114 -7.54 -10.77 13.71
C LEU A 114 -7.48 -10.73 15.24
N ASP A 115 -6.29 -10.66 15.82
CA ASP A 115 -6.10 -10.51 17.28
C ASP A 115 -6.63 -9.16 17.78
N ALA A 116 -6.59 -8.11 16.95
CA ALA A 116 -7.21 -6.83 17.20
C ALA A 116 -8.75 -6.84 17.03
N GLY A 117 -9.34 -7.98 16.71
CA GLY A 117 -10.79 -8.18 16.59
C GLY A 117 -11.38 -7.88 15.22
N ALA A 118 -10.56 -7.75 14.18
CA ALA A 118 -11.05 -7.61 12.82
C ALA A 118 -11.70 -8.90 12.29
N VAL A 119 -12.58 -8.75 11.31
CA VAL A 119 -13.22 -9.85 10.58
C VAL A 119 -12.65 -9.89 9.17
N LEU A 120 -12.07 -11.00 8.73
CA LEU A 120 -11.61 -11.12 7.38
C LEU A 120 -12.80 -11.16 6.41
N LEU A 121 -12.97 -10.14 5.56
CA LEU A 121 -14.01 -10.17 4.53
C LEU A 121 -13.59 -11.03 3.34
N GLY A 122 -12.34 -10.95 2.90
CA GLY A 122 -11.84 -11.79 1.82
C GLY A 122 -10.42 -11.42 1.36
N LYS A 123 -9.94 -12.20 0.39
CA LYS A 123 -8.66 -11.94 -0.27
C LYS A 123 -8.87 -10.96 -1.44
N THR A 124 -7.99 -9.96 -1.57
CA THR A 124 -8.04 -8.96 -2.65
C THR A 124 -7.12 -9.33 -3.80
N VAL A 125 -7.49 -8.94 -5.01
CA VAL A 125 -6.74 -9.22 -6.24
C VAL A 125 -5.36 -8.57 -6.18
N THR A 126 -4.36 -9.29 -6.65
CA THR A 126 -2.98 -8.85 -6.86
C THR A 126 -2.54 -9.13 -8.30
N THR A 127 -1.48 -8.47 -8.75
CA THR A 127 -0.72 -8.92 -9.93
C THR A 127 0.04 -10.19 -9.61
N GLU A 128 0.50 -10.93 -10.63
CA GLU A 128 1.28 -12.16 -10.43
C GLU A 128 2.53 -11.88 -9.58
N PHE A 129 2.65 -12.59 -8.44
CA PHE A 129 3.74 -12.47 -7.44
C PHE A 129 4.07 -11.01 -7.05
N ALA A 130 3.05 -10.15 -7.00
CA ALA A 130 3.20 -8.71 -6.74
C ALA A 130 4.08 -7.96 -7.77
N TYR A 131 4.28 -8.53 -8.96
CA TYR A 131 5.02 -7.92 -10.08
C TYR A 131 4.07 -7.24 -11.08
N PHE A 132 4.28 -7.31 -12.42
CA PHE A 132 3.56 -6.50 -13.39
C PHE A 132 2.43 -7.20 -14.17
N ALA A 133 2.27 -8.52 -14.11
CA ALA A 133 1.16 -9.17 -14.79
C ALA A 133 -0.17 -8.88 -14.05
N PRO A 134 -1.05 -8.01 -14.60
CA PRO A 134 -2.21 -7.51 -13.87
C PRO A 134 -3.33 -8.53 -13.76
N GLY A 135 -4.17 -8.37 -12.73
CA GLY A 135 -5.43 -9.07 -12.57
C GLY A 135 -6.61 -8.34 -13.24
N PRO A 136 -7.84 -8.79 -13.02
CA PRO A 136 -9.04 -8.25 -13.68
C PRO A 136 -9.53 -6.92 -13.09
N THR A 137 -8.95 -6.44 -12.00
CA THR A 137 -9.45 -5.27 -11.25
C THR A 137 -9.45 -4.01 -12.10
N ARG A 138 -10.53 -3.24 -11.98
CA ARG A 138 -10.75 -1.98 -12.70
C ARG A 138 -10.78 -0.81 -11.74
N ASN A 139 -10.39 0.36 -12.24
CA ASN A 139 -10.41 1.59 -11.45
C ASN A 139 -11.85 2.03 -11.14
N PRO A 140 -12.22 2.20 -9.85
CA PRO A 140 -13.58 2.60 -9.46
C PRO A 140 -14.04 3.95 -10.01
N HIS A 141 -13.12 4.86 -10.30
CA HIS A 141 -13.45 6.17 -10.88
C HIS A 141 -13.73 6.09 -12.39
N ASN A 142 -13.06 5.17 -13.09
CA ASN A 142 -13.29 4.92 -14.51
C ASN A 142 -12.93 3.46 -14.85
N LEU A 143 -13.93 2.62 -15.12
CA LEU A 143 -13.75 1.20 -15.35
C LEU A 143 -12.93 0.84 -16.60
N SER A 144 -12.62 1.81 -17.48
CA SER A 144 -11.70 1.61 -18.60
C SER A 144 -10.24 1.86 -18.25
N HIS A 145 -9.92 2.20 -17.00
CA HIS A 145 -8.57 2.50 -16.53
C HIS A 145 -8.10 1.48 -15.49
N THR A 146 -6.79 1.35 -15.36
CA THR A 146 -6.15 0.55 -14.33
C THR A 146 -6.37 1.15 -12.94
N PRO A 147 -6.57 0.34 -11.88
CA PRO A 147 -6.53 0.82 -10.49
C PRO A 147 -5.09 1.00 -9.99
N GLY A 148 -4.10 0.73 -10.83
CA GLY A 148 -2.72 0.55 -10.40
C GLY A 148 -2.46 -0.87 -9.88
N GLY A 149 -1.28 -1.07 -9.33
CA GLY A 149 -0.86 -2.36 -8.79
C GLY A 149 0.49 -2.27 -8.08
N SER A 150 0.93 -3.36 -7.52
CA SER A 150 0.38 -4.72 -7.56
C SER A 150 -0.79 -4.96 -6.58
N SER A 151 -1.05 -4.07 -5.61
CA SER A 151 -2.18 -4.17 -4.66
C SER A 151 -3.48 -3.60 -5.26
N SER A 152 -3.81 -4.01 -6.49
CA SER A 152 -4.93 -3.48 -7.29
C SER A 152 -6.28 -3.63 -6.59
N GLY A 153 -6.60 -4.84 -6.14
CA GLY A 153 -7.87 -5.12 -5.47
C GLY A 153 -7.99 -4.42 -4.12
N SER A 154 -6.88 -4.30 -3.36
CA SER A 154 -6.90 -3.65 -2.04
C SER A 154 -7.26 -2.16 -2.13
N ALA A 155 -6.61 -1.43 -3.05
CA ALA A 155 -6.91 -0.01 -3.26
C ALA A 155 -8.34 0.19 -3.80
N ALA A 156 -8.75 -0.63 -4.78
CA ALA A 156 -10.08 -0.54 -5.37
C ALA A 156 -11.19 -0.84 -4.36
N ALA A 157 -11.05 -1.89 -3.53
CA ALA A 157 -12.04 -2.26 -2.51
C ALA A 157 -12.22 -1.17 -1.43
N VAL A 158 -11.13 -0.49 -1.04
CA VAL A 158 -11.23 0.65 -0.12
C VAL A 158 -11.89 1.84 -0.80
N ALA A 159 -11.55 2.16 -2.04
CA ALA A 159 -12.15 3.26 -2.79
C ALA A 159 -13.66 3.06 -3.05
N THR A 160 -14.10 1.83 -3.25
CA THR A 160 -15.52 1.50 -3.42
C THR A 160 -16.30 1.43 -2.12
N GLY A 161 -15.62 1.46 -0.97
CA GLY A 161 -16.24 1.31 0.35
C GLY A 161 -16.67 -0.12 0.68
N GLU A 162 -16.19 -1.13 -0.05
CA GLU A 162 -16.37 -2.55 0.30
C GLU A 162 -15.66 -2.87 1.61
N LEU A 163 -14.55 -2.19 1.85
CA LEU A 163 -13.69 -2.36 3.01
C LEU A 163 -13.23 -1.02 3.58
N PRO A 164 -13.22 -0.83 4.90
CA PRO A 164 -12.62 0.35 5.52
C PRO A 164 -11.08 0.25 5.62
N LEU A 165 -10.53 -0.96 5.52
CA LEU A 165 -9.10 -1.28 5.63
C LEU A 165 -8.74 -2.48 4.77
N ALA A 166 -7.65 -2.37 4.01
CA ALA A 166 -7.09 -3.51 3.27
C ALA A 166 -5.56 -3.54 3.35
N LEU A 167 -4.99 -4.76 3.55
CA LEU A 167 -3.55 -4.97 3.44
C LEU A 167 -3.08 -4.98 1.99
N GLY A 168 -1.91 -4.43 1.76
CA GLY A 168 -1.16 -4.49 0.52
C GLY A 168 0.32 -4.71 0.76
N SER A 169 1.11 -4.70 -0.31
CA SER A 169 2.56 -4.77 -0.23
C SER A 169 3.21 -3.84 -1.25
N GLN A 170 4.41 -3.39 -0.98
CA GLN A 170 5.18 -2.55 -1.89
C GLN A 170 6.63 -3.00 -1.96
N THR A 171 7.06 -3.36 -3.17
CA THR A 171 8.44 -3.67 -3.53
C THR A 171 9.06 -2.51 -4.31
N VAL A 172 8.24 -1.79 -5.10
CA VAL A 172 8.62 -0.56 -5.83
C VAL A 172 7.63 0.57 -5.51
N GLY A 173 6.37 0.48 -6.00
CA GLY A 173 5.34 1.49 -5.83
C GLY A 173 3.94 0.91 -5.55
N SER A 174 3.86 -0.35 -5.15
CA SER A 174 2.64 -1.16 -5.17
C SER A 174 1.61 -0.87 -4.05
N VAL A 175 1.81 0.16 -3.24
CA VAL A 175 0.83 0.72 -2.31
C VAL A 175 0.54 2.17 -2.66
N ILE A 176 1.56 2.99 -2.77
CA ILE A 176 1.39 4.44 -2.96
C ILE A 176 0.78 4.77 -4.33
N ARG A 177 1.22 4.08 -5.41
CA ARG A 177 0.67 4.29 -6.76
C ARG A 177 -0.80 3.89 -6.87
N PRO A 178 -1.24 2.65 -6.52
CA PRO A 178 -2.66 2.32 -6.57
C PRO A 178 -3.51 3.17 -5.62
N ALA A 179 -2.99 3.63 -4.48
CA ALA A 179 -3.68 4.60 -3.62
C ALA A 179 -3.96 5.91 -4.37
N SER A 180 -2.97 6.47 -5.07
CA SER A 180 -3.12 7.66 -5.90
C SER A 180 -4.17 7.47 -7.00
N PHE A 181 -4.11 6.35 -7.74
CA PHE A 181 -5.02 6.08 -8.85
C PHE A 181 -6.46 5.81 -8.40
N CYS A 182 -6.65 5.27 -7.20
CA CYS A 182 -7.95 4.99 -6.63
C CYS A 182 -8.48 6.11 -5.71
N GLY A 183 -7.70 7.17 -5.46
CA GLY A 183 -8.11 8.30 -4.62
C GLY A 183 -8.31 7.92 -3.16
N VAL A 184 -7.44 7.09 -2.61
CA VAL A 184 -7.44 6.64 -1.21
C VAL A 184 -6.09 6.89 -0.56
N VAL A 185 -6.02 6.78 0.76
CA VAL A 185 -4.76 6.86 1.50
C VAL A 185 -4.05 5.51 1.43
N GLY A 186 -2.77 5.53 1.06
CA GLY A 186 -1.90 4.36 1.10
C GLY A 186 -0.70 4.60 2.01
N VAL A 187 -0.39 3.64 2.86
CA VAL A 187 0.76 3.72 3.77
C VAL A 187 1.73 2.59 3.50
N LYS A 188 2.98 2.96 3.27
CA LYS A 188 4.13 2.07 3.27
C LYS A 188 4.99 2.43 4.49
N PRO A 189 4.91 1.68 5.58
CA PRO A 189 5.73 1.92 6.78
C PRO A 189 7.24 1.83 6.50
N SER A 190 8.04 2.19 7.46
CA SER A 190 9.47 1.89 7.47
C SER A 190 9.71 0.40 7.19
N TYR A 191 10.81 0.08 6.51
CA TYR A 191 11.16 -1.30 6.21
C TYR A 191 11.18 -2.16 7.49
N ASP A 192 10.49 -3.31 7.45
CA ASP A 192 10.35 -4.27 8.55
C ASP A 192 9.55 -3.76 9.77
N ARG A 193 8.90 -2.59 9.65
CA ARG A 193 8.03 -2.04 10.70
C ARG A 193 6.73 -2.84 10.86
N VAL A 194 6.21 -3.37 9.77
CA VAL A 194 5.16 -4.39 9.75
C VAL A 194 5.79 -5.68 9.26
N PRO A 195 5.76 -6.78 10.05
CA PRO A 195 6.42 -8.03 9.69
C PRO A 195 5.92 -8.61 8.36
N SER A 196 6.84 -9.08 7.51
CA SER A 196 6.53 -9.73 6.23
C SER A 196 6.46 -11.27 6.32
N SER A 197 6.60 -11.83 7.51
CA SER A 197 6.46 -13.29 7.74
C SER A 197 5.09 -13.77 7.25
N GLY A 198 5.06 -14.88 6.51
CA GLY A 198 3.84 -15.43 5.91
C GLY A 198 3.33 -14.68 4.67
N VAL A 199 4.17 -13.86 4.05
CA VAL A 199 3.90 -13.20 2.76
C VAL A 199 4.73 -13.88 1.68
N VAL A 200 4.16 -14.15 0.49
CA VAL A 200 4.91 -14.64 -0.67
C VAL A 200 5.90 -13.55 -1.10
N PRO A 201 7.22 -13.79 -1.03
CA PRO A 201 8.21 -12.77 -1.29
C PRO A 201 8.41 -12.54 -2.80
N LEU A 202 8.77 -11.30 -3.18
CA LEU A 202 9.33 -10.98 -4.49
C LEU A 202 10.81 -10.57 -4.33
N SER A 203 11.09 -9.59 -3.49
CA SER A 203 12.43 -9.09 -3.18
C SER A 203 12.53 -8.80 -1.69
N PRO A 204 13.01 -9.75 -0.86
CA PRO A 204 13.01 -9.61 0.59
C PRO A 204 13.68 -8.35 1.12
N SER A 205 14.65 -7.81 0.39
CA SER A 205 15.30 -6.53 0.77
C SER A 205 14.44 -5.29 0.50
N ALA A 206 13.42 -5.39 -0.38
CA ALA A 206 12.57 -4.26 -0.76
C ALA A 206 11.10 -4.44 -0.39
N ASP A 207 10.66 -5.67 -0.10
CA ASP A 207 9.26 -5.95 0.22
C ASP A 207 8.84 -5.28 1.53
N HIS A 208 7.79 -4.47 1.44
CA HIS A 208 7.13 -3.83 2.59
C HIS A 208 5.69 -4.30 2.67
N VAL A 209 5.23 -4.61 3.85
CA VAL A 209 3.79 -4.69 4.11
C VAL A 209 3.26 -3.27 4.27
N GLY A 210 2.21 -2.95 3.54
CA GLY A 210 1.53 -1.68 3.63
C GLY A 210 0.02 -1.89 3.65
N TYR A 211 -0.74 -0.80 3.68
CA TYR A 211 -2.19 -0.88 3.79
C TYR A 211 -2.87 0.37 3.21
N PHE A 212 -4.20 0.28 3.07
CA PHE A 212 -5.05 1.31 2.49
C PHE A 212 -6.21 1.62 3.41
N THR A 213 -6.54 2.91 3.54
CA THR A 213 -7.73 3.44 4.20
C THR A 213 -8.31 4.57 3.38
N GLN A 214 -9.50 5.06 3.71
CA GLN A 214 -10.07 6.19 2.98
C GLN A 214 -9.51 7.54 3.42
N ASP A 215 -8.98 7.63 4.65
CA ASP A 215 -8.45 8.84 5.25
C ASP A 215 -7.19 8.57 6.10
N ALA A 216 -6.45 9.63 6.41
CA ALA A 216 -5.22 9.55 7.20
C ALA A 216 -5.48 9.19 8.67
N ALA A 217 -6.61 9.58 9.23
CA ALA A 217 -6.99 9.21 10.60
C ALA A 217 -7.20 7.68 10.71
N GLY A 218 -7.88 7.07 9.73
CA GLY A 218 -7.99 5.62 9.61
C GLY A 218 -6.64 4.95 9.40
N ALA A 219 -5.75 5.58 8.64
CA ALA A 219 -4.41 5.06 8.43
C ALA A 219 -3.58 5.00 9.72
N ARG A 220 -3.68 6.02 10.58
CA ARG A 220 -3.05 6.05 11.91
C ARG A 220 -3.62 4.96 12.82
N LEU A 221 -4.94 4.77 12.85
CA LEU A 221 -5.57 3.67 13.60
C LEU A 221 -5.10 2.28 13.16
N ALA A 222 -4.94 2.07 11.85
CA ALA A 222 -4.43 0.81 11.34
C ALA A 222 -2.96 0.58 11.72
N ALA A 223 -2.13 1.65 11.73
CA ALA A 223 -0.73 1.59 12.15
C ALA A 223 -0.55 1.14 13.60
N GLU A 224 -1.42 1.59 14.51
CA GLU A 224 -1.39 1.20 15.94
C GLU A 224 -1.53 -0.33 16.14
N VAL A 225 -2.13 -1.02 15.18
CA VAL A 225 -2.33 -2.46 15.21
C VAL A 225 -1.24 -3.21 14.44
N LEU A 226 -0.82 -2.66 13.29
CA LEU A 226 0.05 -3.34 12.35
C LEU A 226 1.53 -3.13 12.62
N CYS A 227 1.91 -1.91 13.06
CA CYS A 227 3.31 -1.56 13.27
C CYS A 227 3.82 -2.11 14.60
N THR A 228 4.96 -2.80 14.55
CA THR A 228 5.65 -3.24 15.77
C THR A 228 6.22 -2.02 16.50
N GLU A 229 6.29 -2.08 17.83
CA GLU A 229 6.87 -1.01 18.66
C GLU A 229 6.25 0.38 18.39
N TRP A 230 4.92 0.43 18.14
CA TRP A 230 4.21 1.68 17.92
C TRP A 230 4.16 2.52 19.20
N GLU A 231 4.71 3.72 19.14
CA GLU A 231 4.70 4.69 20.25
C GLU A 231 4.18 6.04 19.73
N PRO A 232 2.89 6.37 19.88
CA PRO A 232 2.37 7.65 19.40
C PRO A 232 3.11 8.81 20.08
N PRO A 233 3.34 9.93 19.37
CA PRO A 233 3.97 11.09 19.96
C PRO A 233 3.19 11.58 21.18
N GLU A 234 3.91 12.03 22.25
CA GLU A 234 3.27 12.54 23.48
C GLU A 234 2.42 13.78 23.23
N ASP A 235 2.85 14.65 22.31
CA ASP A 235 2.14 15.83 21.83
C ASP A 235 2.05 15.77 20.30
N GLU A 236 0.99 16.38 19.73
CA GLU A 236 0.88 16.52 18.28
C GLU A 236 2.10 17.34 17.76
N PRO A 237 2.81 16.83 16.74
CA PRO A 237 4.01 17.49 16.26
C PRO A 237 3.69 18.84 15.60
N ASP A 238 4.59 19.80 15.71
CA ASP A 238 4.52 21.04 14.95
C ASP A 238 4.46 20.77 13.44
N LYS A 239 3.90 21.72 12.67
CA LYS A 239 3.84 21.63 11.20
C LYS A 239 5.23 21.33 10.61
N PRO A 240 5.35 20.30 9.76
CA PRO A 240 6.63 19.94 9.19
C PRO A 240 7.11 20.97 8.16
N VAL A 241 8.42 21.13 8.08
CA VAL A 241 9.07 21.76 6.93
C VAL A 241 9.13 20.74 5.79
N VAL A 242 8.51 21.07 4.67
CA VAL A 242 8.38 20.18 3.51
C VAL A 242 9.54 20.37 2.54
N GLY A 243 10.29 19.31 2.28
CA GLY A 243 11.34 19.27 1.25
C GLY A 243 10.77 18.77 -0.07
N VAL A 244 11.15 19.42 -1.16
CA VAL A 244 10.85 18.96 -2.52
C VAL A 244 12.16 18.52 -3.16
N PRO A 245 12.29 17.29 -3.67
CA PRO A 245 13.50 16.80 -4.30
C PRO A 245 13.87 17.56 -5.59
N SER A 246 14.99 17.19 -6.20
CA SER A 246 15.52 17.82 -7.41
C SER A 246 14.58 17.71 -8.61
N ASP A 247 14.74 18.66 -9.55
CA ASP A 247 14.02 18.62 -10.82
C ASP A 247 14.32 17.34 -11.62
N VAL A 248 15.55 16.80 -11.52
CA VAL A 248 15.92 15.51 -12.16
C VAL A 248 15.03 14.35 -11.72
N TYR A 249 14.68 14.29 -10.42
CA TYR A 249 13.73 13.30 -9.93
C TYR A 249 12.31 13.64 -10.37
N LEU A 250 11.90 14.91 -10.31
CA LEU A 250 10.55 15.35 -10.65
C LEU A 250 10.24 15.19 -12.13
N ASP A 251 11.23 15.34 -13.02
CA ASP A 251 11.10 15.18 -14.48
C ASP A 251 10.67 13.77 -14.91
N GLN A 252 10.61 12.81 -13.99
CA GLN A 252 10.03 11.49 -14.24
C GLN A 252 8.48 11.51 -14.28
N ALA A 253 7.85 12.60 -13.81
CA ALA A 253 6.40 12.80 -13.88
C ALA A 253 6.02 13.63 -15.14
N ASP A 254 4.78 13.44 -15.61
CA ASP A 254 4.26 14.23 -16.73
C ASP A 254 3.92 15.67 -16.33
N ASP A 255 3.83 16.56 -17.35
CA ASP A 255 3.55 17.99 -17.13
C ASP A 255 2.23 18.24 -16.38
N ALA A 256 1.22 17.41 -16.61
CA ALA A 256 -0.09 17.56 -15.96
C ALA A 256 -0.01 17.20 -14.46
N MET A 257 0.74 16.14 -14.15
CA MET A 257 0.99 15.75 -12.76
C MET A 257 1.88 16.78 -12.04
N LEU A 258 2.93 17.29 -12.70
CA LEU A 258 3.76 18.35 -12.13
C LEU A 258 2.94 19.61 -11.85
N THR A 259 2.02 19.97 -12.75
CA THR A 259 1.10 21.10 -12.52
C THR A 259 0.20 20.84 -11.31
N ALA A 260 -0.36 19.66 -11.17
CA ALA A 260 -1.19 19.29 -10.01
C ALA A 260 -0.39 19.32 -8.71
N PHE A 261 0.83 18.80 -8.74
CA PHE A 261 1.74 18.81 -7.60
C PHE A 261 2.11 20.24 -7.16
N GLU A 262 2.44 21.15 -8.10
CA GLU A 262 2.70 22.55 -7.78
C GLU A 262 1.48 23.24 -7.14
N ASN A 263 0.27 22.95 -7.61
CA ASN A 263 -0.95 23.45 -6.98
C ASN A 263 -1.08 22.97 -5.51
N SER A 264 -0.80 21.69 -5.26
CA SER A 264 -0.78 21.13 -3.90
C SER A 264 0.27 21.83 -3.01
N LEU A 265 1.47 22.12 -3.56
CA LEU A 265 2.48 22.89 -2.83
C LEU A 265 2.04 24.32 -2.53
N ASP A 266 1.27 24.96 -3.43
CA ASP A 266 0.73 26.31 -3.23
C ASP A 266 -0.38 26.31 -2.15
N ASP A 267 -1.22 25.26 -2.10
CA ASP A 267 -2.21 25.07 -1.04
C ASP A 267 -1.53 24.89 0.32
N LEU A 268 -0.48 24.07 0.39
CA LEU A 268 0.32 23.90 1.61
C LEU A 268 0.99 25.22 2.05
N ARG A 269 1.56 26.01 1.12
CA ARG A 269 2.11 27.35 1.44
C ARG A 269 1.03 28.28 1.99
N THR A 270 -0.17 28.26 1.40
CA THR A 270 -1.30 29.05 1.84
C THR A 270 -1.77 28.64 3.24
N ALA A 271 -1.70 27.35 3.57
CA ALA A 271 -1.97 26.82 4.89
C ALA A 271 -0.81 27.08 5.89
N GLY A 272 0.29 27.69 5.46
CA GLY A 272 1.41 28.12 6.32
C GLY A 272 2.52 27.10 6.50
N TYR A 273 2.64 26.11 5.60
CA TYR A 273 3.79 25.21 5.56
C TYR A 273 5.00 25.87 4.89
N GLU A 274 6.18 25.65 5.44
CA GLU A 274 7.44 26.04 4.80
C GLU A 274 7.82 24.97 3.76
N ILE A 275 8.06 25.40 2.49
CA ILE A 275 8.45 24.50 1.40
C ILE A 275 9.87 24.84 0.95
N LYS A 276 10.77 23.86 0.95
CA LYS A 276 12.16 23.97 0.51
C LYS A 276 12.44 23.07 -0.70
N ARG A 277 12.90 23.67 -1.80
CA ARG A 277 13.42 22.91 -2.94
C ARG A 277 14.89 22.58 -2.71
N THR A 278 15.28 21.37 -3.12
CA THR A 278 16.59 20.81 -2.81
C THR A 278 17.18 20.09 -4.03
N ASP A 279 18.45 19.69 -3.94
CA ASP A 279 19.12 18.85 -4.94
C ASP A 279 19.06 17.35 -4.56
N ALA A 280 18.25 16.95 -3.56
CA ALA A 280 18.12 15.54 -3.18
C ALA A 280 17.59 14.72 -4.37
N LEU A 281 18.12 13.50 -4.54
CA LEU A 281 17.78 12.59 -5.64
C LEU A 281 18.23 13.08 -7.04
N ASP A 282 19.27 13.91 -7.13
CA ASP A 282 19.87 14.32 -8.41
C ASP A 282 20.52 13.15 -9.19
N THR A 283 20.79 12.04 -8.51
CA THR A 283 21.35 10.80 -9.07
C THR A 283 20.32 9.70 -9.23
N ILE A 284 19.05 10.06 -9.43
CA ILE A 284 17.90 9.13 -9.42
C ILE A 284 18.06 7.97 -10.42
N ASP A 285 18.64 8.19 -11.60
CA ASP A 285 18.84 7.12 -12.59
C ASP A 285 19.68 5.97 -12.03
N SER A 286 20.72 6.27 -11.26
CA SER A 286 21.57 5.25 -10.64
C SER A 286 20.87 4.54 -9.46
N VAL A 287 19.97 5.23 -8.77
CA VAL A 287 19.13 4.64 -7.73
C VAL A 287 18.13 3.67 -8.35
N ASN A 288 17.47 4.09 -9.43
CA ASN A 288 16.51 3.28 -10.17
C ASN A 288 17.16 2.00 -10.73
N ALA A 289 18.30 2.13 -11.42
CA ALA A 289 19.02 0.98 -11.97
C ALA A 289 19.37 -0.04 -10.86
N ARG A 290 19.97 0.46 -9.78
CA ARG A 290 20.39 -0.37 -8.64
C ARG A 290 19.22 -1.08 -7.95
N HIS A 291 18.08 -0.40 -7.80
CA HIS A 291 16.89 -1.00 -7.23
C HIS A 291 16.35 -2.13 -8.13
N ASN A 292 16.27 -1.87 -9.44
CA ASN A 292 15.77 -2.85 -10.39
C ASN A 292 16.65 -4.10 -10.45
N ASP A 293 17.98 -3.94 -10.47
CA ASP A 293 18.93 -5.06 -10.42
C ASP A 293 18.74 -5.89 -9.13
N MET A 294 18.53 -5.22 -7.98
CA MET A 294 18.27 -5.89 -6.70
C MET A 294 16.98 -6.70 -6.74
N VAL A 295 15.89 -6.10 -7.21
CA VAL A 295 14.58 -6.76 -7.30
C VAL A 295 14.65 -7.96 -8.25
N ALA A 296 15.26 -7.82 -9.42
CA ALA A 296 15.40 -8.89 -10.37
C ALA A 296 16.23 -10.07 -9.80
N ALA A 297 17.39 -9.77 -9.22
CA ALA A 297 18.27 -10.78 -8.64
C ALA A 297 17.60 -11.53 -7.47
N GLU A 298 16.93 -10.81 -6.57
CA GLU A 298 16.23 -11.42 -5.43
C GLU A 298 15.03 -12.23 -5.88
N ALA A 299 14.24 -11.73 -6.84
CA ALA A 299 13.14 -12.49 -7.43
C ALA A 299 13.63 -13.82 -8.05
N ALA A 300 14.75 -13.77 -8.77
CA ALA A 300 15.36 -14.99 -9.35
C ALA A 300 15.81 -16.00 -8.27
N LEU A 301 16.26 -15.54 -7.12
CA LEU A 301 16.64 -16.37 -5.98
C LEU A 301 15.41 -16.99 -5.30
N GLU A 302 14.41 -16.18 -4.99
CA GLU A 302 13.19 -16.60 -4.29
C GLU A 302 12.32 -17.54 -5.13
N HIS A 303 12.10 -17.19 -6.39
CA HIS A 303 11.23 -17.94 -7.29
C HIS A 303 11.93 -19.09 -8.03
N GLY A 304 13.28 -19.20 -7.97
CA GLY A 304 14.04 -20.21 -8.69
C GLY A 304 13.51 -21.64 -8.57
N PRO A 305 13.22 -22.16 -7.36
CA PRO A 305 12.65 -23.50 -7.17
C PRO A 305 11.25 -23.67 -7.77
N LEU A 306 10.37 -22.68 -7.61
CA LEU A 306 9.01 -22.69 -8.16
C LEU A 306 9.04 -22.59 -9.69
N TYR A 307 9.88 -21.71 -10.23
CA TYR A 307 10.06 -21.56 -11.68
C TYR A 307 10.63 -22.83 -12.33
N ALA A 308 11.55 -23.52 -11.67
CA ALA A 308 12.06 -24.81 -12.17
C ALA A 308 10.97 -25.90 -12.22
N ALA A 309 9.97 -25.84 -11.34
CA ALA A 309 8.88 -26.80 -11.25
C ALA A 309 7.66 -26.46 -12.11
N TYR A 310 7.37 -25.17 -12.29
CA TYR A 310 6.12 -24.64 -12.88
C TYR A 310 6.33 -23.51 -13.88
N GLY A 311 7.49 -23.40 -14.51
CA GLY A 311 7.86 -22.26 -15.35
C GLY A 311 6.91 -21.97 -16.51
N ASP A 312 6.21 -22.99 -17.04
CA ASP A 312 5.18 -22.86 -18.08
C ASP A 312 3.87 -22.19 -17.61
N ARG A 313 3.74 -21.93 -16.31
CA ARG A 313 2.59 -21.27 -15.68
C ARG A 313 2.88 -19.86 -15.20
N TYR A 314 4.10 -19.37 -15.42
CA TYR A 314 4.47 -18.00 -15.10
C TYR A 314 4.11 -17.05 -16.26
N ALA A 315 3.61 -15.87 -15.96
CA ALA A 315 3.42 -14.83 -16.96
C ALA A 315 4.77 -14.38 -17.55
N GLN A 316 4.79 -14.01 -18.84
CA GLN A 316 6.03 -13.69 -19.55
C GLN A 316 6.83 -12.58 -18.84
N GLY A 317 6.17 -11.52 -18.35
CA GLY A 317 6.87 -10.43 -17.65
C GLY A 317 7.58 -10.88 -16.37
N THR A 318 7.02 -11.87 -15.66
CA THR A 318 7.69 -12.48 -14.49
C THR A 318 8.85 -13.36 -14.94
N VAL A 319 8.70 -14.13 -16.02
CA VAL A 319 9.80 -14.91 -16.61
C VAL A 319 10.97 -14.02 -16.97
N ASP A 320 10.71 -12.91 -17.68
CA ASP A 320 11.73 -11.96 -18.10
C ASP A 320 12.49 -11.40 -16.88
N LEU A 321 11.77 -11.01 -15.81
CA LEU A 321 12.39 -10.56 -14.55
C LEU A 321 13.33 -11.62 -13.95
N LEU A 322 12.89 -12.90 -13.92
CA LEU A 322 13.69 -13.98 -13.33
C LEU A 322 14.91 -14.31 -14.18
N GLU A 323 14.80 -14.19 -15.50
CA GLU A 323 15.92 -14.41 -16.43
C GLU A 323 16.94 -13.27 -16.31
N ASP A 324 16.50 -12.01 -16.32
CA ASP A 324 17.36 -10.84 -16.09
C ASP A 324 18.06 -10.92 -14.73
N GLY A 325 17.32 -11.33 -13.70
CA GLY A 325 17.86 -11.47 -12.34
C GLY A 325 18.96 -12.52 -12.19
N ARG A 326 18.94 -13.56 -13.01
CA ARG A 326 20.01 -14.58 -13.03
C ARG A 326 21.33 -14.06 -13.61
N ASP A 327 21.24 -13.04 -14.46
CA ASP A 327 22.40 -12.44 -15.11
C ASP A 327 23.03 -11.32 -14.25
N VAL A 328 22.37 -10.88 -13.17
CA VAL A 328 22.91 -9.88 -12.23
C VAL A 328 24.10 -10.47 -11.46
N PRO A 329 25.29 -9.87 -11.56
CA PRO A 329 26.46 -10.32 -10.79
C PRO A 329 26.24 -10.21 -9.28
N VAL A 330 26.74 -11.19 -8.52
CA VAL A 330 26.62 -11.19 -7.04
C VAL A 330 27.19 -9.89 -6.42
N GLY A 331 28.27 -9.34 -7.01
CA GLY A 331 28.83 -8.05 -6.56
C GLY A 331 27.81 -6.91 -6.67
N ASP A 332 27.12 -6.83 -7.80
CA ASP A 332 26.13 -5.78 -8.05
C ASP A 332 24.91 -5.91 -7.12
N LEU A 333 24.46 -7.14 -6.83
CA LEU A 333 23.42 -7.39 -5.82
C LEU A 333 23.85 -6.93 -4.42
N VAL A 334 25.12 -7.19 -4.03
CA VAL A 334 25.64 -6.73 -2.74
C VAL A 334 25.70 -5.20 -2.69
N ASP A 335 26.20 -4.58 -3.75
CA ASP A 335 26.26 -3.12 -3.88
C ASP A 335 24.87 -2.48 -3.88
N ALA A 336 23.89 -3.13 -4.52
CA ALA A 336 22.50 -2.68 -4.52
C ALA A 336 21.86 -2.73 -3.13
N ARG A 337 22.09 -3.81 -2.40
CA ARG A 337 21.62 -3.95 -1.00
C ARG A 337 22.26 -2.90 -0.07
N ASN A 338 23.54 -2.63 -0.22
CA ASN A 338 24.24 -1.59 0.55
C ASN A 338 23.73 -0.20 0.16
N GLY A 339 23.50 0.04 -1.14
CA GLY A 339 23.00 1.30 -1.67
C GLY A 339 21.65 1.74 -1.09
N ARG A 340 20.85 0.82 -0.55
CA ARG A 340 19.65 1.15 0.24
C ARG A 340 19.98 1.96 1.48
N LEU A 341 20.99 1.51 2.23
CA LEU A 341 21.44 2.17 3.44
C LEU A 341 22.13 3.48 3.13
N ASP A 342 22.96 3.52 2.08
CA ASP A 342 23.63 4.73 1.63
C ASP A 342 22.61 5.82 1.22
N LEU A 343 21.56 5.45 0.47
CA LEU A 343 20.50 6.39 0.09
C LEU A 343 19.74 6.88 1.33
N ARG A 344 19.42 5.99 2.28
CA ARG A 344 18.76 6.38 3.53
C ARG A 344 19.56 7.41 4.30
N VAL A 345 20.86 7.19 4.44
CA VAL A 345 21.79 8.14 5.10
C VAL A 345 21.82 9.46 4.34
N ALA A 346 21.97 9.43 3.01
CA ALA A 346 22.02 10.64 2.20
C ALA A 346 20.72 11.48 2.30
N LEU A 347 19.55 10.83 2.30
CA LEU A 347 18.27 11.51 2.50
C LEU A 347 18.16 12.12 3.91
N THR A 348 18.61 11.42 4.94
CA THR A 348 18.60 11.91 6.34
C THR A 348 19.56 13.10 6.50
N ASP A 349 20.77 12.99 5.98
CA ASP A 349 21.76 14.08 6.02
C ASP A 349 21.28 15.34 5.28
N ALA A 350 20.58 15.16 4.16
CA ALA A 350 19.95 16.25 3.43
C ALA A 350 18.83 16.91 4.27
N MET A 351 17.97 16.11 4.91
CA MET A 351 16.93 16.64 5.83
C MET A 351 17.54 17.44 6.96
N ASP A 352 18.58 16.92 7.62
CA ASP A 352 19.24 17.57 8.75
C ASP A 352 19.93 18.87 8.34
N SER A 353 20.65 18.88 7.22
CA SER A 353 21.40 20.05 6.75
C SER A 353 20.49 21.18 6.27
N LEU A 354 19.31 20.84 5.74
CA LEU A 354 18.36 21.79 5.18
C LEU A 354 17.24 22.16 6.15
N GLY A 355 17.14 21.47 7.29
CA GLY A 355 16.03 21.60 8.22
C GLY A 355 14.70 21.24 7.55
N VAL A 356 14.65 20.07 6.93
CA VAL A 356 13.46 19.46 6.32
C VAL A 356 12.98 18.34 7.24
N ASP A 357 11.68 18.26 7.46
CA ASP A 357 11.06 17.24 8.31
C ASP A 357 10.43 16.10 7.48
N VAL A 358 9.91 16.42 6.29
CA VAL A 358 9.25 15.47 5.41
C VAL A 358 9.51 15.82 3.94
N TRP A 359 9.75 14.81 3.11
CA TRP A 359 9.82 14.96 1.66
C TRP A 359 8.41 14.91 1.05
N ALA A 360 8.14 15.73 0.03
CA ALA A 360 6.93 15.67 -0.79
C ALA A 360 7.27 15.45 -2.25
N ALA A 361 6.50 14.60 -2.91
CA ALA A 361 6.64 14.30 -4.34
C ALA A 361 5.31 13.81 -4.94
N PRO A 362 5.15 13.82 -6.28
CA PRO A 362 4.03 13.14 -6.93
C PRO A 362 3.97 11.67 -6.52
N ALA A 363 2.77 11.14 -6.24
CA ALA A 363 2.59 9.74 -5.85
C ALA A 363 2.64 8.77 -7.04
N ALA A 364 2.52 9.28 -8.25
CA ALA A 364 2.65 8.56 -9.52
C ALA A 364 3.10 9.53 -10.61
N PRO A 365 3.61 9.05 -11.78
CA PRO A 365 4.02 9.94 -12.86
C PRO A 365 2.87 10.75 -13.49
N GLY A 366 1.64 10.28 -13.38
CA GLY A 366 0.44 10.88 -13.93
C GLY A 366 -0.82 10.26 -13.33
N PRO A 367 -2.01 10.57 -13.86
CA PRO A 367 -3.25 9.88 -13.51
C PRO A 367 -3.22 8.43 -14.02
N ALA A 368 -4.17 7.61 -13.56
CA ALA A 368 -4.30 6.22 -13.97
C ALA A 368 -4.34 6.08 -15.51
N PRO A 369 -3.46 5.25 -16.12
CA PRO A 369 -3.49 4.97 -17.55
C PRO A 369 -4.81 4.30 -17.99
N GLU A 370 -5.19 4.50 -19.26
CA GLU A 370 -6.28 3.76 -19.88
C GLU A 370 -5.87 2.31 -20.15
N GLY A 371 -6.82 1.38 -19.96
CA GLY A 371 -6.58 -0.06 -20.06
C GLY A 371 -6.37 -0.71 -18.69
N ILE A 372 -6.32 -2.04 -18.68
CA ILE A 372 -6.07 -2.85 -17.49
C ILE A 372 -4.89 -3.82 -17.66
N ASP A 373 -4.24 -3.78 -18.83
CA ASP A 373 -3.09 -4.64 -19.15
C ASP A 373 -1.77 -4.10 -18.59
N ASP A 374 -1.82 -2.96 -17.92
CA ASP A 374 -0.69 -2.28 -17.29
C ASP A 374 -1.13 -1.73 -15.93
N THR A 375 -0.20 -1.62 -14.99
CA THR A 375 -0.44 -1.07 -13.65
C THR A 375 0.10 0.35 -13.47
N GLY A 376 0.64 0.96 -14.53
CA GLY A 376 1.36 2.24 -14.51
C GLY A 376 2.82 2.12 -14.01
N ASP A 377 3.58 3.18 -14.15
CA ASP A 377 5.01 3.23 -13.78
C ASP A 377 5.18 3.58 -12.28
N PRO A 378 5.91 2.78 -11.48
CA PRO A 378 6.17 3.05 -10.07
C PRO A 378 7.37 3.97 -9.80
N VAL A 379 7.97 4.55 -10.81
CA VAL A 379 9.25 5.27 -10.73
C VAL A 379 9.30 6.36 -9.66
N MET A 380 8.17 7.06 -9.42
CA MET A 380 8.07 8.09 -8.37
C MET A 380 8.15 7.53 -6.93
N ASN A 381 7.87 6.24 -6.75
CA ASN A 381 7.87 5.61 -5.43
C ASN A 381 9.18 4.87 -5.12
N LEU A 382 9.93 4.55 -6.17
CA LEU A 382 11.11 3.69 -6.12
C LEU A 382 12.17 4.14 -5.11
N PRO A 383 12.65 5.41 -5.08
CA PRO A 383 13.71 5.81 -4.16
C PRO A 383 13.32 5.70 -2.68
N TRP A 384 12.06 5.99 -2.37
CA TRP A 384 11.54 5.90 -1.00
C TRP A 384 11.44 4.45 -0.53
N THR A 385 11.09 3.54 -1.46
CA THR A 385 11.10 2.10 -1.19
C THR A 385 12.53 1.57 -1.09
N HIS A 386 13.43 2.01 -1.97
CA HIS A 386 14.84 1.62 -1.92
C HIS A 386 15.49 2.03 -0.60
N ALA A 387 15.28 3.25 -0.15
CA ALA A 387 15.76 3.71 1.17
C ALA A 387 15.04 3.02 2.35
N GLY A 388 13.87 2.43 2.13
CA GLY A 388 13.06 1.79 3.16
C GLY A 388 12.44 2.76 4.16
N VAL A 389 12.33 4.05 3.82
CA VAL A 389 11.75 5.10 4.69
C VAL A 389 10.23 5.05 4.66
N PRO A 390 9.52 5.44 5.73
CA PRO A 390 8.06 5.44 5.75
C PRO A 390 7.51 6.44 4.73
N THR A 391 6.42 6.08 4.08
CA THR A 391 5.79 6.91 3.06
C THR A 391 4.26 6.80 3.17
N VAL A 392 3.57 7.94 3.09
CA VAL A 392 2.12 8.03 2.98
C VAL A 392 1.75 8.72 1.68
N GLY A 393 0.82 8.12 0.92
CA GLY A 393 0.20 8.74 -0.25
C GLY A 393 -1.16 9.29 0.13
N LEU A 394 -1.37 10.59 -0.13
CA LEU A 394 -2.62 11.29 0.14
C LEU A 394 -3.28 11.69 -1.18
N PRO A 395 -4.61 11.56 -1.33
CA PRO A 395 -5.34 12.13 -2.46
C PRO A 395 -5.11 13.66 -2.57
N ALA A 396 -4.86 14.15 -3.78
CA ALA A 396 -4.54 15.57 -4.01
C ALA A 396 -5.20 16.09 -5.29
N GLY A 397 -6.51 16.00 -5.34
CA GLY A 397 -7.31 16.46 -6.48
C GLY A 397 -7.39 15.47 -7.64
N ALA A 398 -7.53 15.98 -8.87
CA ALA A 398 -7.74 15.15 -10.06
C ALA A 398 -7.15 15.80 -11.33
N VAL A 399 -6.64 14.94 -12.24
CA VAL A 399 -6.22 15.32 -13.58
C VAL A 399 -7.11 14.57 -14.59
N SER A 400 -7.71 15.30 -15.51
CA SER A 400 -8.64 14.74 -16.51
C SER A 400 -9.79 13.93 -15.92
N GLY A 401 -10.22 14.25 -14.68
CA GLY A 401 -11.30 13.56 -13.98
C GLY A 401 -10.90 12.26 -13.29
N LEU A 402 -9.61 11.93 -13.26
CA LEU A 402 -9.04 10.80 -12.52
C LEU A 402 -8.26 11.31 -11.31
N PRO A 403 -8.34 10.63 -10.15
CA PRO A 403 -7.58 11.01 -8.97
C PRO A 403 -6.07 11.05 -9.22
N VAL A 404 -5.41 11.97 -8.53
CA VAL A 404 -3.96 12.02 -8.39
C VAL A 404 -3.61 12.20 -6.92
N GLY A 405 -2.38 11.90 -6.54
CA GLY A 405 -1.94 11.98 -5.15
C GLY A 405 -0.56 12.61 -5.00
N VAL A 406 -0.31 13.12 -3.79
CA VAL A 406 1.01 13.51 -3.31
C VAL A 406 1.49 12.48 -2.29
N GLN A 407 2.73 12.06 -2.38
CA GLN A 407 3.35 11.20 -1.37
C GLN A 407 4.27 12.02 -0.46
N PHE A 408 4.26 11.67 0.81
CA PHE A 408 5.14 12.25 1.83
C PHE A 408 5.99 11.16 2.43
N ALA A 409 7.31 11.40 2.51
CA ALA A 409 8.25 10.45 3.09
C ALA A 409 9.04 11.10 4.24
N ALA A 410 9.07 10.43 5.40
CA ALA A 410 9.80 10.90 6.57
C ALA A 410 11.12 10.13 6.78
N ARG A 411 11.84 10.41 7.86
CA ARG A 411 13.03 9.63 8.25
C ARG A 411 12.65 8.19 8.58
N PHE A 412 13.58 7.30 8.37
CA PHE A 412 13.39 5.90 8.77
C PHE A 412 13.09 5.79 10.27
N GLY A 413 11.96 5.17 10.61
CA GLY A 413 11.48 5.01 11.97
C GLY A 413 10.58 6.14 12.49
N ASP A 414 10.32 7.20 11.70
CA ASP A 414 9.43 8.31 12.06
C ASP A 414 7.98 8.08 11.59
N ASP A 415 7.53 6.83 11.59
CA ASP A 415 6.18 6.43 11.11
C ASP A 415 5.06 7.14 11.87
N GLU A 416 5.18 7.24 13.20
CA GLU A 416 4.19 7.86 14.08
C GLU A 416 4.03 9.36 13.79
N ARG A 417 5.15 10.05 13.60
CA ARG A 417 5.14 11.50 13.29
C ARG A 417 4.61 11.74 11.89
N LEU A 418 5.00 10.89 10.92
CA LEU A 418 4.51 11.00 9.54
C LEU A 418 2.99 10.88 9.50
N LEU A 419 2.41 9.92 10.22
CA LEU A 419 0.97 9.72 10.22
C LEU A 419 0.20 10.80 11.02
N ALA A 420 0.80 11.38 12.05
CA ALA A 420 0.25 12.56 12.71
C ALA A 420 0.23 13.77 11.76
N TRP A 421 1.31 14.02 11.02
CA TRP A 421 1.33 15.06 9.98
C TRP A 421 0.38 14.80 8.83
N ALA A 422 0.17 13.52 8.47
CA ALA A 422 -0.68 13.15 7.34
C ALA A 422 -2.13 13.62 7.52
N GLU A 423 -2.68 13.59 8.74
CA GLU A 423 -4.04 14.08 9.04
C GLU A 423 -4.18 15.60 8.75
N GLU A 424 -3.17 16.40 9.13
CA GLU A 424 -3.17 17.83 8.85
C GLU A 424 -2.89 18.15 7.36
N LEU A 425 -2.01 17.37 6.71
CA LEU A 425 -1.68 17.54 5.30
C LEU A 425 -2.87 17.18 4.41
N GLU A 426 -3.58 16.08 4.72
CA GLU A 426 -4.79 15.68 4.00
C GLU A 426 -5.90 16.74 4.06
N ALA A 427 -6.05 17.40 5.19
CA ALA A 427 -7.06 18.47 5.37
C ALA A 427 -6.78 19.72 4.52
N VAL A 428 -5.58 19.85 3.95
CA VAL A 428 -5.16 20.97 3.10
C VAL A 428 -5.24 20.61 1.62
N LEU A 429 -4.98 19.36 1.25
CA LEU A 429 -4.94 18.86 -0.14
C LEU A 429 -6.33 18.55 -0.68
#